data_52ddf0bd66c94ab73e1c7b6701c0b577
#
_entry.id   52ddf0bd66c94ab73e1c7b6701c0b577
#
_cell.length_a   1.000
_cell.length_b   1.000
_cell.length_c   1.000
_cell.angle_alpha   90.00
_cell.angle_beta   90.00
_cell.angle_gamma   90.00
#
_symmetry.space_group_name_H-M   'P 1'
#
loop_
_entity.id
_entity.type
_entity.pdbx_description
1 polymer ?
#
loop_
_entity_poly.entity_id
_entity_poly.type
_entity_poly.pdbx_seq_one_letter_code
_entity_poly.pdbx_strand_id
1 'polypeptide(L)'
;TKYRYWIPKRIDNRDVLNLFKIRVSRIKSVLRNINAKLDTAFKPRIYNKSSTNLSFIKDSSVDYIYIDPPYGSNISYLDLSTMWYAWLFKSKNFFKNKKKEVIEGGDLEKKQDEYLSLLNQTIKHLSRVLKKDKFISLAFSHKNLNIWSKIATFFEQSNFVCKKIDYYPSFYNTFHKIKSSQS
;
A
#
# COMPACT_ATOMS: atom_id res chain seq x y z
N THR A 1 -0.15 4.67 -19.95
CA THR A 1 0.67 4.34 -18.77
C THR A 1 1.24 5.62 -18.17
N LYS A 2 0.95 5.94 -16.92
CA LYS A 2 1.46 7.14 -16.23
C LYS A 2 2.98 7.07 -15.96
N TYR A 3 3.55 5.89 -15.98
CA TYR A 3 4.97 5.66 -15.68
C TYR A 3 5.65 5.09 -16.92
N ARG A 4 6.51 5.91 -17.54
CA ARG A 4 7.37 5.50 -18.65
C ARG A 4 8.80 5.41 -18.15
N TYR A 5 9.56 4.43 -18.63
CA TYR A 5 10.99 4.42 -18.43
C TYR A 5 11.58 5.69 -19.04
N TRP A 6 12.26 6.44 -18.20
CA TRP A 6 12.93 7.66 -18.64
C TRP A 6 14.39 7.36 -18.91
N ILE A 7 14.83 7.64 -20.13
CA ILE A 7 16.24 7.56 -20.50
C ILE A 7 16.82 8.96 -20.32
N PRO A 8 17.77 9.16 -19.41
CA PRO A 8 18.38 10.47 -19.19
C PRO A 8 19.17 10.91 -20.42
N LYS A 9 19.08 12.20 -20.77
CA LYS A 9 19.86 12.79 -21.86
C LYS A 9 21.38 12.80 -21.60
N ARG A 10 21.77 12.70 -20.33
CA ARG A 10 23.17 12.55 -19.91
C ARG A 10 23.36 11.22 -19.23
N ILE A 11 24.35 10.47 -19.67
CA ILE A 11 24.78 9.26 -18.98
C ILE A 11 25.52 9.72 -17.72
N ASP A 12 24.98 9.42 -16.58
CA ASP A 12 25.63 9.62 -15.28
C ASP A 12 26.51 8.40 -15.03
N ASN A 13 27.82 8.59 -15.11
CA ASN A 13 28.80 7.51 -14.98
C ASN A 13 28.99 7.13 -13.51
N ARG A 14 27.88 6.80 -12.81
CA ARG A 14 27.93 6.37 -11.42
C ARG A 14 28.37 4.92 -11.31
N ASP A 15 29.31 4.65 -10.44
CA ASP A 15 29.68 3.30 -10.05
C ASP A 15 28.50 2.63 -9.31
N VAL A 16 27.81 1.76 -10.03
CA VAL A 16 26.63 1.04 -9.55
C VAL A 16 26.97 0.17 -8.34
N LEU A 17 28.15 -0.44 -8.33
CA LEU A 17 28.60 -1.30 -7.22
C LEU A 17 28.84 -0.49 -5.95
N ASN A 18 29.45 0.70 -6.10
CA ASN A 18 29.67 1.60 -4.97
C ASN A 18 28.32 2.12 -4.41
N LEU A 19 27.40 2.53 -5.28
CA LEU A 19 26.04 2.91 -4.85
C LEU A 19 25.32 1.78 -4.12
N PHE A 20 25.44 0.56 -4.61
CA PHE A 20 24.88 -0.62 -3.95
C PHE A 20 25.48 -0.84 -2.56
N LYS A 21 26.81 -0.80 -2.44
CA LYS A 21 27.51 -0.92 -1.15
C LYS A 21 27.04 0.14 -0.14
N ILE A 22 26.90 1.40 -0.58
CA ILE A 22 26.41 2.50 0.27
C ILE A 22 24.98 2.21 0.75
N ARG A 23 24.09 1.74 -0.14
CA ARG A 23 22.71 1.39 0.23
C ARG A 23 22.66 0.23 1.23
N VAL A 24 23.41 -0.82 0.98
CA VAL A 24 23.51 -1.97 1.91
C VAL A 24 24.03 -1.54 3.27
N SER A 25 25.07 -0.69 3.32
CA SER A 25 25.60 -0.17 4.58
C SER A 25 24.55 0.63 5.37
N ARG A 26 23.79 1.49 4.71
CA ARG A 26 22.68 2.23 5.34
C ARG A 26 21.60 1.30 5.90
N ILE A 27 21.17 0.30 5.14
CA ILE A 27 20.20 -0.70 5.61
C ILE A 27 20.73 -1.43 6.85
N LYS A 28 21.99 -1.88 6.82
CA LYS A 28 22.63 -2.55 7.99
C LYS A 28 22.63 -1.64 9.22
N SER A 29 22.93 -0.35 9.06
CA SER A 29 22.91 0.61 10.17
C SER A 29 21.51 0.76 10.76
N VAL A 30 20.49 0.93 9.90
CA VAL A 30 19.09 1.04 10.34
C VAL A 30 18.66 -0.23 11.09
N LEU A 31 18.95 -1.42 10.54
CA LEU A 31 18.62 -2.69 11.20
C LEU A 31 19.28 -2.85 12.57
N ARG A 32 20.57 -2.45 12.71
CA ARG A 32 21.25 -2.46 14.01
C ARG A 32 20.54 -1.55 15.02
N ASN A 33 20.16 -0.34 14.60
CA ASN A 33 19.46 0.61 15.46
C ASN A 33 18.08 0.12 15.88
N ILE A 34 17.35 -0.53 14.95
CA ILE A 34 16.05 -1.14 15.24
C ILE A 34 16.24 -2.29 16.24
N ASN A 35 17.16 -3.21 15.96
CA ASN A 35 17.39 -4.37 16.83
C ASN A 35 17.83 -3.99 18.24
N ALA A 36 18.59 -2.88 18.37
CA ALA A 36 19.00 -2.38 19.69
C ALA A 36 17.85 -1.77 20.51
N LYS A 37 16.75 -1.40 19.86
CA LYS A 37 15.56 -0.78 20.49
C LYS A 37 14.39 -1.74 20.63
N LEU A 38 14.38 -2.85 19.90
CA LEU A 38 13.33 -3.84 20.00
C LEU A 38 13.52 -4.71 21.25
N ASP A 39 12.42 -4.91 21.97
CA ASP A 39 12.37 -5.97 22.97
C ASP A 39 12.62 -7.32 22.29
N THR A 40 13.54 -8.11 22.81
CA THR A 40 13.91 -9.44 22.29
C THR A 40 12.74 -10.43 22.30
N ALA A 41 11.71 -10.17 23.11
CA ALA A 41 10.47 -10.92 23.14
C ALA A 41 9.57 -10.66 21.93
N PHE A 42 9.76 -9.53 21.21
CA PHE A 42 8.95 -9.18 20.04
C PHE A 42 9.37 -9.98 18.81
N LYS A 43 8.47 -10.80 18.29
CA LYS A 43 8.67 -11.58 17.05
C LYS A 43 7.70 -11.12 15.98
N PRO A 44 8.09 -10.22 15.06
CA PRO A 44 7.22 -9.77 13.97
C PRO A 44 6.87 -10.95 13.06
N ARG A 45 5.63 -11.01 12.61
CA ARG A 45 5.17 -11.98 11.61
C ARG A 45 4.82 -11.25 10.33
N ILE A 46 5.44 -11.64 9.23
CA ILE A 46 5.21 -11.06 7.91
C ILE A 46 4.48 -12.10 7.05
N TYR A 47 3.34 -11.72 6.48
CA TYR A 47 2.54 -12.57 5.63
C TYR A 47 2.49 -12.02 4.20
N ASN A 48 2.91 -12.80 3.23
CA ASN A 48 2.70 -12.51 1.81
C ASN A 48 1.33 -13.06 1.37
N LYS A 49 0.27 -12.36 1.75
CA LYS A 49 -1.13 -12.73 1.51
C LYS A 49 -1.95 -11.55 1.02
N SER A 50 -3.07 -11.83 0.36
CA SER A 50 -4.02 -10.78 -0.02
C SER A 50 -4.80 -10.29 1.20
N SER A 51 -4.96 -8.97 1.33
CA SER A 51 -5.82 -8.36 2.35
C SER A 51 -7.31 -8.66 2.14
N THR A 52 -7.70 -9.07 0.94
CA THR A 52 -9.07 -9.50 0.64
C THR A 52 -9.41 -10.88 1.21
N ASN A 53 -8.44 -11.57 1.83
CA ASN A 53 -8.66 -12.82 2.53
C ASN A 53 -7.71 -12.95 3.73
N LEU A 54 -8.22 -12.67 4.91
CA LEU A 54 -7.51 -12.80 6.18
C LEU A 54 -7.93 -14.06 6.98
N SER A 55 -8.38 -15.12 6.31
CA SER A 55 -8.83 -16.37 6.97
C SER A 55 -7.76 -17.02 7.86
N PHE A 56 -6.50 -16.73 7.63
CA PHE A 56 -5.36 -17.20 8.44
C PHE A 56 -5.19 -16.44 9.77
N ILE A 57 -5.94 -15.35 9.98
CA ILE A 57 -5.99 -14.59 11.24
C ILE A 57 -7.28 -14.95 11.96
N LYS A 58 -7.17 -15.33 13.23
CA LYS A 58 -8.30 -15.71 14.08
C LYS A 58 -9.23 -14.50 14.28
N ASP A 59 -10.53 -14.76 14.38
CA ASP A 59 -11.55 -13.76 14.69
C ASP A 59 -11.25 -13.09 16.02
N SER A 60 -11.54 -11.80 16.11
CA SER A 60 -11.40 -11.00 17.35
C SER A 60 -10.05 -11.22 18.04
N SER A 61 -8.95 -11.25 17.28
CA SER A 61 -7.61 -11.52 17.83
C SER A 61 -6.65 -10.32 17.74
N VAL A 62 -7.02 -9.27 16.99
CA VAL A 62 -6.16 -8.10 16.74
C VAL A 62 -6.60 -6.94 17.64
N ASP A 63 -5.66 -6.31 18.33
CA ASP A 63 -5.95 -5.20 19.25
C ASP A 63 -5.98 -3.83 18.55
N TYR A 64 -5.25 -3.67 17.44
CA TYR A 64 -5.21 -2.44 16.67
C TYR A 64 -4.84 -2.73 15.22
N ILE A 65 -5.44 -1.99 14.30
CA ILE A 65 -5.17 -2.10 12.87
C ILE A 65 -4.76 -0.72 12.34
N TYR A 66 -3.67 -0.67 11.57
CA TYR A 66 -3.32 0.47 10.72
C TYR A 66 -3.33 0.02 9.26
N ILE A 67 -4.03 0.74 8.40
CA ILE A 67 -4.07 0.47 6.96
C ILE A 67 -3.79 1.74 6.16
N ASP A 68 -3.02 1.55 5.08
CA ASP A 68 -2.73 2.54 4.05
C ASP A 68 -2.96 1.85 2.69
N PRO A 69 -4.24 1.75 2.24
CA PRO A 69 -4.58 1.06 1.00
C PRO A 69 -4.18 1.90 -0.23
N PRO A 70 -4.07 1.29 -1.40
CA PRO A 70 -3.90 2.05 -2.65
C PRO A 70 -5.01 3.07 -2.86
N TYR A 71 -4.67 4.28 -3.31
CA TYR A 71 -5.60 5.40 -3.49
C TYR A 71 -6.20 5.39 -4.91
N GLY A 72 -7.00 4.38 -5.23
CA GLY A 72 -7.60 4.22 -6.55
C GLY A 72 -6.54 3.97 -7.64
N SER A 73 -6.46 4.85 -8.64
CA SER A 73 -5.60 4.73 -9.83
C SER A 73 -4.21 5.36 -9.69
N ASN A 74 -3.81 5.80 -8.49
CA ASN A 74 -2.58 6.57 -8.33
C ASN A 74 -1.32 5.75 -8.64
N ILE A 75 -1.23 4.52 -8.16
CA ILE A 75 -0.05 3.66 -8.30
C ILE A 75 -0.48 2.22 -8.56
N SER A 76 -0.01 1.64 -9.67
CA SER A 76 -0.13 0.21 -9.99
C SER A 76 1.14 -0.51 -9.51
N TYR A 77 1.15 -0.97 -8.28
CA TYR A 77 2.36 -1.49 -7.62
C TYR A 77 2.92 -2.73 -8.32
N LEU A 78 2.05 -3.67 -8.72
CA LEU A 78 2.50 -4.88 -9.41
C LEU A 78 2.99 -4.60 -10.83
N ASP A 79 2.40 -3.63 -11.54
CA ASP A 79 2.90 -3.21 -12.85
C ASP A 79 4.31 -2.62 -12.74
N LEU A 80 4.54 -1.77 -11.74
CA LEU A 80 5.86 -1.22 -11.45
C LEU A 80 6.87 -2.29 -11.01
N SER A 81 6.39 -3.37 -10.39
CA SER A 81 7.21 -4.48 -9.91
C SER A 81 7.53 -5.51 -10.98
N THR A 82 6.98 -5.38 -12.20
CA THR A 82 7.10 -6.40 -13.26
C THR A 82 8.56 -6.75 -13.55
N MET A 83 9.46 -5.76 -13.63
CA MET A 83 10.88 -5.97 -13.86
C MET A 83 11.52 -6.80 -12.73
N TRP A 84 11.21 -6.49 -11.48
CA TRP A 84 11.73 -7.22 -10.32
C TRP A 84 11.20 -8.65 -10.27
N TYR A 85 9.92 -8.85 -10.60
CA TYR A 85 9.33 -10.19 -10.70
C TYR A 85 9.98 -11.03 -11.78
N ALA A 86 10.26 -10.45 -12.95
CA ALA A 86 10.94 -11.14 -14.05
C ALA A 86 12.35 -11.62 -13.66
N TRP A 87 13.08 -10.81 -12.89
CA TRP A 87 14.46 -11.11 -12.54
C TRP A 87 14.60 -11.99 -11.30
N LEU A 88 13.83 -11.69 -10.24
CA LEU A 88 14.05 -12.28 -8.92
C LEU A 88 13.15 -13.49 -8.66
N PHE A 89 11.94 -13.50 -9.17
CA PHE A 89 10.95 -14.45 -8.70
C PHE A 89 10.48 -15.46 -9.75
N LYS A 90 10.63 -15.20 -11.05
CA LYS A 90 10.11 -16.05 -12.16
C LYS A 90 8.72 -16.64 -11.86
N SER A 91 7.88 -15.86 -11.16
CA SER A 91 6.66 -16.36 -10.52
C SER A 91 5.55 -16.59 -11.55
N LYS A 92 5.11 -17.84 -11.70
CA LYS A 92 3.91 -18.22 -12.47
C LYS A 92 2.63 -17.55 -11.95
N ASN A 93 2.63 -17.04 -10.71
CA ASN A 93 1.46 -16.46 -10.06
C ASN A 93 1.36 -14.93 -10.23
N PHE A 94 2.28 -14.29 -10.94
CA PHE A 94 2.30 -12.84 -11.06
C PHE A 94 0.98 -12.27 -11.63
N PHE A 95 0.50 -12.80 -12.74
CA PHE A 95 -0.77 -12.40 -13.35
C PHE A 95 -1.98 -12.67 -12.45
N LYS A 96 -1.97 -13.79 -11.72
CA LYS A 96 -3.02 -14.10 -10.74
C LYS A 96 -3.04 -13.08 -9.60
N ASN A 97 -1.88 -12.62 -9.16
CA ASN A 97 -1.75 -11.60 -8.13
C ASN A 97 -2.19 -10.22 -8.63
N LYS A 98 -1.89 -9.85 -9.89
CA LYS A 98 -2.40 -8.62 -10.51
C LYS A 98 -3.92 -8.53 -10.46
N LYS A 99 -4.65 -9.62 -10.73
CA LYS A 99 -6.11 -9.65 -10.61
C LYS A 99 -6.61 -9.35 -9.20
N LYS A 100 -5.86 -9.71 -8.17
CA LYS A 100 -6.22 -9.51 -6.75
C LYS A 100 -5.73 -8.18 -6.17
N GLU A 101 -4.91 -7.44 -6.89
CA GLU A 101 -4.42 -6.14 -6.44
C GLU A 101 -5.57 -5.16 -6.30
N VAL A 102 -5.65 -4.49 -5.15
CA VAL A 102 -6.74 -3.55 -4.81
C VAL A 102 -6.41 -2.17 -5.39
N ILE A 103 -6.50 -2.05 -6.70
CA ILE A 103 -6.26 -0.80 -7.45
C ILE A 103 -7.34 -0.58 -8.50
N GLU A 104 -7.45 0.66 -8.98
CA GLU A 104 -8.20 1.04 -10.18
C GLU A 104 -7.21 1.22 -11.35
N GLY A 105 -7.57 0.81 -12.57
CA GLY A 105 -6.72 0.92 -13.76
C GLY A 105 -5.61 -0.14 -13.78
N GLY A 106 -4.37 0.28 -14.06
CA GLY A 106 -3.23 -0.60 -14.30
C GLY A 106 -3.28 -1.29 -15.66
N ASP A 107 -2.39 -2.24 -15.90
CA ASP A 107 -2.34 -3.02 -17.16
C ASP A 107 -3.60 -3.87 -17.41
N LEU A 108 -4.36 -4.18 -16.34
CA LEU A 108 -5.61 -4.93 -16.44
C LEU A 108 -6.84 -4.03 -16.58
N GLU A 109 -6.65 -2.71 -16.66
CA GLU A 109 -7.72 -1.69 -16.83
C GLU A 109 -8.90 -1.87 -15.86
N LYS A 110 -8.60 -2.20 -14.60
CA LYS A 110 -9.62 -2.45 -13.58
C LYS A 110 -10.52 -1.25 -13.39
N LYS A 111 -11.83 -1.51 -13.37
CA LYS A 111 -12.84 -0.47 -13.14
C LYS A 111 -12.92 -0.07 -11.67
N GLN A 112 -13.44 1.12 -11.42
CA GLN A 112 -13.63 1.67 -10.07
C GLN A 112 -14.48 0.73 -9.19
N ASP A 113 -15.51 0.12 -9.75
CA ASP A 113 -16.39 -0.79 -9.00
C ASP A 113 -15.66 -2.06 -8.56
N GLU A 114 -14.73 -2.57 -9.37
CA GLU A 114 -13.88 -3.70 -9.00
C GLU A 114 -12.94 -3.34 -7.84
N TYR A 115 -12.30 -2.16 -7.92
CA TYR A 115 -11.48 -1.63 -6.84
C TYR A 115 -12.27 -1.50 -5.54
N LEU A 116 -13.45 -0.88 -5.59
CA LEU A 116 -14.32 -0.69 -4.42
C LEU A 116 -14.82 -2.02 -3.86
N SER A 117 -15.14 -2.99 -4.71
CA SER A 117 -15.54 -4.33 -4.28
C SER A 117 -14.42 -5.03 -3.49
N LEU A 118 -13.19 -4.99 -3.98
CA LEU A 118 -12.03 -5.57 -3.30
C LEU A 118 -11.71 -4.86 -1.97
N LEU A 119 -11.87 -3.54 -1.95
CA LEU A 119 -11.69 -2.75 -0.73
C LEU A 119 -12.75 -3.09 0.32
N ASN A 120 -14.02 -3.23 -0.09
CA ASN A 120 -15.11 -3.65 0.79
C ASN A 120 -14.86 -5.04 1.39
N GLN A 121 -14.40 -6.00 0.57
CA GLN A 121 -13.99 -7.32 1.06
C GLN A 121 -12.90 -7.21 2.12
N THR A 122 -11.89 -6.37 1.88
CA THR A 122 -10.84 -6.11 2.86
C THR A 122 -11.42 -5.58 4.18
N ILE A 123 -12.28 -4.55 4.14
CA ILE A 123 -12.88 -3.94 5.33
C ILE A 123 -13.68 -4.96 6.14
N LYS A 124 -14.46 -5.84 5.48
CA LYS A 124 -15.19 -6.93 6.16
C LYS A 124 -14.25 -7.88 6.91
N HIS A 125 -13.12 -8.24 6.30
CA HIS A 125 -12.13 -9.07 6.99
C HIS A 125 -11.45 -8.34 8.16
N LEU A 126 -11.21 -7.05 8.03
CA LEU A 126 -10.64 -6.24 9.12
C LEU A 126 -11.59 -6.16 10.31
N SER A 127 -12.90 -5.98 10.07
CA SER A 127 -13.92 -6.02 11.12
C SER A 127 -13.94 -7.37 11.86
N ARG A 128 -13.88 -8.48 11.12
CA ARG A 128 -13.87 -9.83 11.70
C ARG A 128 -12.68 -10.09 12.63
N VAL A 129 -11.48 -9.66 12.23
CA VAL A 129 -10.26 -9.96 13.00
C VAL A 129 -9.99 -8.99 14.15
N LEU A 130 -10.53 -7.77 14.08
CA LEU A 130 -10.38 -6.78 15.14
C LEU A 130 -11.21 -7.19 16.35
N LYS A 131 -10.66 -7.07 17.55
CA LYS A 131 -11.39 -7.28 18.80
C LYS A 131 -12.45 -6.18 18.99
N LYS A 132 -13.51 -6.51 19.73
CA LYS A 132 -14.54 -5.54 20.11
C LYS A 132 -13.90 -4.36 20.88
N ASP A 133 -14.45 -3.17 20.68
CA ASP A 133 -14.03 -1.92 21.32
C ASP A 133 -12.57 -1.52 21.06
N LYS A 134 -11.99 -2.02 19.97
CA LYS A 134 -10.65 -1.67 19.50
C LYS A 134 -10.72 -0.75 18.27
N PHE A 135 -9.57 -0.20 17.88
CA PHE A 135 -9.49 0.86 16.88
C PHE A 135 -8.80 0.39 15.61
N ILE A 136 -9.25 0.98 14.49
CA ILE A 136 -8.58 0.94 13.21
C ILE A 136 -8.25 2.37 12.78
N SER A 137 -7.06 2.57 12.23
CA SER A 137 -6.67 3.83 11.57
C SER A 137 -6.53 3.59 10.07
N LEU A 138 -7.19 4.43 9.30
CA LEU A 138 -7.12 4.46 7.86
C LEU A 138 -6.36 5.70 7.41
N ALA A 139 -5.21 5.54 6.73
CA ALA A 139 -4.61 6.60 5.95
C ALA A 139 -5.17 6.51 4.52
N PHE A 140 -5.76 7.59 4.01
CA PHE A 140 -6.35 7.57 2.68
C PHE A 140 -6.37 8.97 2.06
N SER A 141 -6.13 9.05 0.75
CA SER A 141 -6.22 10.30 0.00
C SER A 141 -6.83 10.04 -1.38
N HIS A 142 -7.89 10.75 -1.70
CA HIS A 142 -8.51 10.67 -3.01
C HIS A 142 -9.22 11.98 -3.39
N LYS A 143 -9.19 12.36 -4.69
CA LYS A 143 -9.82 13.60 -5.17
C LYS A 143 -11.35 13.47 -5.30
N ASN A 144 -11.87 12.28 -5.53
CA ASN A 144 -13.29 12.04 -5.75
C ASN A 144 -14.01 11.76 -4.43
N LEU A 145 -14.90 12.68 -4.05
CA LEU A 145 -15.70 12.59 -2.82
C LEU A 145 -16.64 11.38 -2.81
N ASN A 146 -17.10 10.90 -3.97
CA ASN A 146 -17.95 9.71 -4.03
C ASN A 146 -17.21 8.46 -3.55
N ILE A 147 -15.91 8.37 -3.78
CA ILE A 147 -15.10 7.26 -3.25
C ILE A 147 -15.02 7.33 -1.73
N TRP A 148 -14.83 8.52 -1.15
CA TRP A 148 -14.86 8.73 0.28
C TRP A 148 -16.19 8.30 0.90
N SER A 149 -17.32 8.71 0.29
CA SER A 149 -18.65 8.32 0.74
C SER A 149 -18.84 6.80 0.72
N LYS A 150 -18.45 6.14 -0.37
CA LYS A 150 -18.54 4.67 -0.47
C LYS A 150 -17.67 3.96 0.58
N ILE A 151 -16.45 4.45 0.82
CA ILE A 151 -15.56 3.89 1.86
C ILE A 151 -16.18 4.06 3.26
N ALA A 152 -16.72 5.24 3.58
CA ALA A 152 -17.42 5.47 4.84
C ALA A 152 -18.57 4.49 5.02
N THR A 153 -19.40 4.31 3.99
CA THR A 153 -20.50 3.33 4.00
C THR A 153 -20.00 1.90 4.24
N PHE A 154 -18.87 1.48 3.64
CA PHE A 154 -18.32 0.14 3.87
C PHE A 154 -17.86 -0.07 5.33
N PHE A 155 -17.28 0.94 5.94
CA PHE A 155 -16.93 0.90 7.36
C PHE A 155 -18.17 0.81 8.25
N GLU A 156 -19.20 1.64 7.99
CA GLU A 156 -20.47 1.61 8.72
C GLU A 156 -21.18 0.26 8.60
N GLN A 157 -21.28 -0.29 7.38
CA GLN A 157 -21.86 -1.63 7.12
C GLN A 157 -21.05 -2.77 7.79
N SER A 158 -19.80 -2.50 8.13
CA SER A 158 -18.92 -3.43 8.86
C SER A 158 -18.89 -3.14 10.36
N ASN A 159 -19.86 -2.40 10.89
CA ASN A 159 -20.04 -2.05 12.31
C ASN A 159 -18.91 -1.18 12.90
N PHE A 160 -18.22 -0.41 12.06
CA PHE A 160 -17.29 0.60 12.56
C PHE A 160 -17.99 1.94 12.77
N VAL A 161 -17.55 2.67 13.79
CA VAL A 161 -17.99 4.04 14.07
C VAL A 161 -16.79 4.99 13.94
N CYS A 162 -16.92 6.02 13.13
CA CYS A 162 -15.90 7.05 13.00
C CYS A 162 -15.77 7.84 14.31
N LYS A 163 -14.59 7.84 14.90
CA LYS A 163 -14.28 8.57 16.15
C LYS A 163 -13.60 9.90 15.89
N LYS A 164 -12.72 9.95 14.88
CA LYS A 164 -11.92 11.14 14.58
C LYS A 164 -11.49 11.13 13.11
N ILE A 165 -11.42 12.31 12.53
CA ILE A 165 -10.83 12.56 11.23
C ILE A 165 -9.74 13.61 11.40
N ASP A 166 -8.50 13.27 11.03
CA ASP A 166 -7.38 14.20 10.98
C ASP A 166 -7.03 14.51 9.53
N TYR A 167 -6.87 15.77 9.22
CA TYR A 167 -6.45 16.21 7.91
C TYR A 167 -4.98 16.63 7.95
N TYR A 168 -4.17 16.02 7.11
CA TYR A 168 -2.76 16.39 6.93
C TYR A 168 -2.60 17.19 5.64
N PRO A 169 -2.56 18.53 5.70
CA PRO A 169 -2.27 19.34 4.53
C PRO A 169 -0.85 19.03 4.05
N SER A 170 -0.71 18.81 2.75
CA SER A 170 0.60 18.63 2.14
C SER A 170 1.33 19.98 2.14
N PHE A 171 2.25 20.19 3.06
CA PHE A 171 3.11 21.37 3.14
C PHE A 171 4.20 21.41 2.06
N TYR A 172 4.45 20.29 1.40
CA TYR A 172 5.47 20.19 0.36
C TYR A 172 4.84 20.24 -1.04
N ASN A 173 5.42 21.07 -1.91
CA ASN A 173 5.14 21.03 -3.34
C ASN A 173 5.66 19.70 -3.89
N THR A 174 4.81 18.70 -3.95
CA THR A 174 5.15 17.45 -4.62
C THR A 174 5.22 17.68 -6.13
N PHE A 175 6.02 16.89 -6.84
CA PHE A 175 6.19 16.97 -8.30
C PHE A 175 4.84 16.99 -9.05
N HIS A 176 3.80 16.37 -8.51
CA HIS A 176 2.45 16.41 -9.05
C HIS A 176 1.74 17.75 -8.86
N LYS A 177 1.97 18.46 -7.76
CA LYS A 177 1.42 19.79 -7.53
C LYS A 177 2.04 20.84 -8.45
N ILE A 178 3.35 20.75 -8.70
CA ILE A 178 4.07 21.66 -9.60
C ILE A 178 3.55 21.50 -11.04
N LYS A 179 3.23 20.28 -11.47
CA LYS A 179 2.73 20.00 -12.82
C LYS A 179 1.27 20.45 -13.04
N SER A 180 0.43 20.43 -12.00
CA SER A 180 -0.98 20.84 -12.07
C SER A 180 -1.18 22.35 -11.94
N SER A 181 -0.17 23.12 -11.53
CA SER A 181 -0.18 24.59 -11.49
C SER A 181 0.34 25.24 -12.77
N GLN A 182 0.81 24.44 -13.75
CA GLN A 182 1.32 24.91 -15.06
C GLN A 182 0.41 24.54 -16.24
N SER A 183 -0.80 24.03 -15.98
CA SER A 183 -1.81 23.69 -17.01
C SER A 183 -3.10 24.54 -16.73
#